data_84b2c5b8afb6b0b5e60d543f734fed2c
#
_entry.id   84b2c5b8afb6b0b5e60d543f734fed2c
#
_cell.length_a   1.000
_cell.length_b   1.000
_cell.length_c   1.000
_cell.angle_alpha   90.00
_cell.angle_beta   90.00
_cell.angle_gamma   90.00
#
_symmetry.space_group_name_H-M   'P 1'
#
loop_
_entity.id
_entity.type
_entity.pdbx_description
1 polymer ?
#
loop_
_entity_poly.entity_id
_entity_poly.type
_entity_poly.pdbx_seq_one_letter_code
_entity_poly.pdbx_strand_id
1 'polypeptide(L)'
;WSVHIVSGETMTRLKKRIMEKFEQGEFRSDFVYDQSKFGGIYEPRWREFYKAMFAANGVTRDDTEGRSKITRKNAEFYGAPHAAFLFMPDVGEGNVNAASDIGMYSQTFLLSLTARGFGGIPMLFLAMFADVVREELGISPDLKLLHAIAFGYPDQDAAINQFRSNRASVDETVTFYE
;
A
#
# COMPACT_ATOMS: atom_id res chain seq x y z
N TRP A 1 -2.59 -4.41 17.83
CA TRP A 1 -1.96 -4.68 16.53
C TRP A 1 -0.52 -5.16 16.70
N SER A 2 0.03 -5.74 15.66
CA SER A 2 1.45 -6.06 15.59
C SER A 2 2.05 -5.59 14.27
N VAL A 3 3.34 -5.26 14.29
CA VAL A 3 4.08 -4.83 13.10
C VAL A 3 5.28 -5.75 12.91
N HIS A 4 5.38 -6.32 11.72
CA HIS A 4 6.45 -7.25 11.35
C HIS A 4 7.30 -6.60 10.27
N ILE A 5 8.53 -6.25 10.61
CA ILE A 5 9.47 -5.63 9.68
C ILE A 5 10.38 -6.69 9.09
N VAL A 6 10.45 -6.71 7.76
CA VAL A 6 11.29 -7.65 7.01
C VAL A 6 12.36 -6.92 6.21
N SER A 7 13.50 -7.58 6.06
CA SER A 7 14.65 -7.14 5.27
C SER A 7 15.50 -8.34 4.84
N GLY A 8 16.56 -8.10 4.06
CA GLY A 8 17.55 -9.12 3.68
C GLY A 8 16.92 -10.35 3.01
N GLU A 9 17.32 -11.54 3.43
CA GLU A 9 16.90 -12.80 2.83
C GLU A 9 15.39 -13.05 2.95
N THR A 10 14.77 -12.69 4.09
CA THR A 10 13.30 -12.83 4.26
C THR A 10 12.56 -11.94 3.26
N MET A 11 13.03 -10.71 3.03
CA MET A 11 12.46 -9.84 2.01
C MET A 11 12.60 -10.44 0.60
N THR A 12 13.75 -11.03 0.30
CA THR A 12 14.01 -11.69 -0.99
C THR A 12 13.06 -12.87 -1.22
N ARG A 13 12.87 -13.73 -0.20
CA ARG A 13 11.93 -14.85 -0.29
C ARG A 13 10.48 -14.39 -0.44
N LEU A 14 10.06 -13.39 0.32
CA LEU A 14 8.71 -12.80 0.21
C LEU A 14 8.45 -12.22 -1.17
N LYS A 15 9.37 -11.42 -1.71
CA LYS A 15 9.25 -10.87 -3.07
C LYS A 15 9.06 -11.98 -4.11
N LYS A 16 9.86 -13.05 -4.03
CA LYS A 16 9.76 -14.19 -4.94
C LYS A 16 8.39 -14.85 -4.86
N ARG A 17 7.95 -15.22 -3.65
CA ARG A 17 6.67 -15.91 -3.42
C ARG A 17 5.46 -15.05 -3.83
N ILE A 18 5.48 -13.76 -3.49
CA ILE A 18 4.42 -12.82 -3.88
C ILE A 18 4.38 -12.66 -5.40
N MET A 19 5.54 -12.56 -6.05
CA MET A 19 5.60 -12.49 -7.51
C MET A 19 5.04 -13.74 -8.19
N GLU A 20 5.39 -14.93 -7.71
CA GLU A 20 4.85 -16.20 -8.21
C GLU A 20 3.31 -16.22 -8.11
N LYS A 21 2.74 -15.83 -6.97
CA LYS A 21 1.28 -15.75 -6.79
C LYS A 21 0.63 -14.66 -7.65
N PHE A 22 1.28 -13.53 -7.80
CA PHE A 22 0.83 -12.46 -8.68
C PHE A 22 0.75 -12.91 -10.15
N GLU A 23 1.77 -13.61 -10.65
CA GLU A 23 1.81 -14.14 -12.02
C GLU A 23 0.77 -15.25 -12.27
N GLN A 24 0.42 -16.00 -11.22
CA GLN A 24 -0.64 -17.01 -11.25
C GLN A 24 -2.05 -16.40 -11.10
N GLY A 25 -2.17 -15.11 -10.76
CA GLY A 25 -3.45 -14.47 -10.46
C GLY A 25 -4.10 -14.96 -9.16
N GLU A 26 -3.30 -15.51 -8.24
CA GLU A 26 -3.77 -16.05 -6.97
C GLU A 26 -3.66 -15.00 -5.85
N PHE A 27 -4.82 -14.49 -5.42
CA PHE A 27 -4.93 -13.47 -4.39
C PHE A 27 -5.76 -13.98 -3.21
N ARG A 28 -5.28 -13.77 -1.98
CA ARG A 28 -5.98 -14.13 -0.74
C ARG A 28 -5.82 -13.03 0.30
N SER A 29 -6.69 -12.03 0.23
CA SER A 29 -6.76 -10.96 1.22
C SER A 29 -7.59 -11.36 2.43
N ASP A 30 -7.24 -10.82 3.58
CA ASP A 30 -8.03 -10.99 4.81
C ASP A 30 -9.25 -10.08 4.85
N PHE A 31 -9.18 -8.92 4.18
CA PHE A 31 -10.27 -7.95 4.09
C PHE A 31 -10.64 -7.70 2.64
N VAL A 32 -11.93 -7.57 2.39
CA VAL A 32 -12.43 -7.21 1.06
C VAL A 32 -12.27 -5.71 0.86
N TYR A 33 -11.58 -5.33 -0.22
CA TYR A 33 -11.54 -3.97 -0.70
C TYR A 33 -12.28 -3.87 -2.03
N ASP A 34 -13.39 -3.15 -2.03
CA ASP A 34 -14.20 -2.91 -3.23
C ASP A 34 -14.17 -1.41 -3.58
N GLN A 35 -13.32 -1.06 -4.55
CA GLN A 35 -13.18 0.31 -5.00
C GLN A 35 -14.46 0.88 -5.61
N SER A 36 -15.36 0.03 -6.13
CA SER A 36 -16.63 0.47 -6.73
C SER A 36 -17.58 1.12 -5.72
N LYS A 37 -17.37 0.85 -4.42
CA LYS A 37 -18.14 1.47 -3.34
C LYS A 37 -17.74 2.94 -3.08
N PHE A 38 -16.60 3.38 -3.59
CA PHE A 38 -16.14 4.77 -3.49
C PHE A 38 -16.66 5.59 -4.67
N GLY A 39 -17.98 5.78 -4.74
CA GLY A 39 -18.66 6.61 -5.73
C GLY A 39 -18.75 8.11 -5.34
N GLY A 40 -19.61 8.88 -6.03
CA GLY A 40 -19.84 10.29 -5.75
C GLY A 40 -18.59 11.14 -5.90
N ILE A 41 -18.28 11.97 -4.89
CA ILE A 41 -17.12 12.88 -4.90
C ILE A 41 -15.76 12.16 -4.87
N TYR A 42 -15.72 10.88 -4.50
CA TYR A 42 -14.48 10.11 -4.40
C TYR A 42 -14.02 9.56 -5.76
N GLU A 43 -14.95 9.23 -6.64
CA GLU A 43 -14.63 8.63 -7.94
C GLU A 43 -13.79 9.54 -8.83
N PRO A 44 -14.11 10.83 -9.04
CA PRO A 44 -13.27 11.73 -9.80
C PRO A 44 -11.85 11.85 -9.24
N ARG A 45 -11.72 11.87 -7.90
CA ARG A 45 -10.44 12.04 -7.21
C ARG A 45 -9.49 10.88 -7.48
N TRP A 46 -9.95 9.63 -7.35
CA TRP A 46 -9.06 8.49 -7.63
C TRP A 46 -8.80 8.31 -9.13
N ARG A 47 -9.75 8.65 -10.02
CA ARG A 47 -9.52 8.64 -11.47
C ARG A 47 -8.46 9.64 -11.89
N GLU A 48 -8.52 10.85 -11.37
CA GLU A 48 -7.51 11.89 -11.61
C GLU A 48 -6.13 11.47 -11.10
N PHE A 49 -6.09 10.93 -9.88
CA PHE A 49 -4.85 10.40 -9.31
C PHE A 49 -4.20 9.35 -10.21
N TYR A 50 -4.95 8.31 -10.63
CA TYR A 50 -4.40 7.27 -11.50
C TYR A 50 -3.95 7.82 -12.85
N LYS A 51 -4.73 8.73 -13.45
CA LYS A 51 -4.35 9.39 -14.70
C LYS A 51 -3.02 10.11 -14.56
N ALA A 52 -2.87 10.91 -13.52
CA ALA A 52 -1.65 11.70 -13.27
C ALA A 52 -0.45 10.80 -12.92
N MET A 53 -0.66 9.76 -12.13
CA MET A 53 0.36 8.78 -11.77
C MET A 53 0.88 8.01 -12.99
N PHE A 54 -0.01 7.54 -13.87
CA PHE A 54 0.40 6.87 -15.11
C PHE A 54 1.17 7.84 -16.03
N ALA A 55 0.69 9.08 -16.19
CA ALA A 55 1.38 10.09 -16.98
C ALA A 55 2.78 10.40 -16.43
N ALA A 56 2.94 10.50 -15.12
CA ALA A 56 4.24 10.68 -14.46
C ALA A 56 5.23 9.53 -14.72
N ASN A 57 4.71 8.33 -15.00
CA ASN A 57 5.52 7.18 -15.42
C ASN A 57 5.68 7.07 -16.96
N GLY A 58 5.24 8.06 -17.74
CA GLY A 58 5.29 8.03 -19.20
C GLY A 58 4.31 7.03 -19.84
N VAL A 59 3.28 6.59 -19.11
CA VAL A 59 2.32 5.56 -19.53
C VAL A 59 1.01 6.23 -19.96
N THR A 60 0.56 5.95 -21.18
CA THR A 60 -0.72 6.45 -21.72
C THR A 60 -1.88 5.52 -21.36
N ARG A 61 -3.12 5.97 -21.67
CA ARG A 61 -4.33 5.19 -21.38
C ARG A 61 -4.34 3.85 -22.11
N ASP A 62 -3.86 3.81 -23.32
CA ASP A 62 -3.91 2.64 -24.21
C ASP A 62 -2.65 1.76 -24.12
N ASP A 63 -1.67 2.18 -23.32
CA ASP A 63 -0.45 1.42 -23.07
C ASP A 63 -0.69 0.35 -21.99
N THR A 64 -1.23 -0.78 -22.42
CA THR A 64 -1.54 -1.92 -21.55
C THR A 64 -0.27 -2.56 -20.96
N GLU A 65 0.82 -2.59 -21.72
CA GLU A 65 2.10 -3.14 -21.25
C GLU A 65 2.73 -2.27 -20.17
N GLY A 66 2.79 -0.95 -20.39
CA GLY A 66 3.30 0.01 -19.40
C GLY A 66 2.50 -0.04 -18.10
N ARG A 67 1.16 -0.16 -18.19
CA ARG A 67 0.27 -0.33 -17.02
C ARG A 67 0.57 -1.62 -16.27
N SER A 68 0.74 -2.72 -17.00
CA SER A 68 1.12 -4.02 -16.41
C SER A 68 2.46 -3.93 -15.68
N LYS A 69 3.46 -3.26 -16.27
CA LYS A 69 4.77 -3.03 -15.64
C LYS A 69 4.65 -2.23 -14.32
N ILE A 70 3.79 -1.19 -14.28
CA ILE A 70 3.54 -0.43 -13.04
C ILE A 70 2.86 -1.31 -12.00
N THR A 71 1.86 -2.11 -12.39
CA THR A 71 1.21 -3.04 -11.46
C THR A 71 2.21 -4.06 -10.90
N ARG A 72 3.09 -4.61 -11.75
CA ARG A 72 4.15 -5.52 -11.34
C ARG A 72 5.09 -4.91 -10.29
N LYS A 73 5.42 -3.61 -10.41
CA LYS A 73 6.24 -2.92 -9.41
C LYS A 73 5.67 -2.98 -7.99
N ASN A 74 4.33 -3.09 -7.83
CA ASN A 74 3.73 -3.31 -6.52
C ASN A 74 4.16 -4.67 -5.94
N ALA A 75 4.13 -5.76 -6.73
CA ALA A 75 4.58 -7.08 -6.29
C ALA A 75 6.10 -7.11 -6.02
N GLU A 76 6.87 -6.22 -6.64
CA GLU A 76 8.30 -6.00 -6.42
C GLU A 76 8.60 -5.02 -5.27
N PHE A 77 7.56 -4.56 -4.54
CA PHE A 77 7.70 -3.58 -3.46
C PHE A 77 8.37 -2.27 -3.91
N TYR A 78 8.21 -1.90 -5.18
CA TYR A 78 8.93 -0.79 -5.81
C TYR A 78 10.45 -0.81 -5.60
N GLY A 79 11.05 -1.99 -5.46
CA GLY A 79 12.47 -2.15 -5.21
C GLY A 79 12.90 -1.91 -3.76
N ALA A 80 12.00 -1.52 -2.86
CA ALA A 80 12.34 -1.23 -1.47
C ALA A 80 13.04 -2.40 -0.78
N PRO A 81 14.09 -2.16 0.02
CA PRO A 81 14.82 -3.20 0.73
C PRO A 81 14.12 -3.67 2.01
N HIS A 82 13.12 -2.93 2.49
CA HIS A 82 12.39 -3.20 3.72
C HIS A 82 10.88 -3.11 3.51
N ALA A 83 10.14 -3.88 4.28
CA ALA A 83 8.69 -3.71 4.41
C ALA A 83 8.24 -3.94 5.84
N ALA A 84 7.26 -3.16 6.29
CA ALA A 84 6.53 -3.36 7.52
C ALA A 84 5.13 -3.89 7.17
N PHE A 85 4.76 -5.04 7.70
CA PHE A 85 3.44 -5.64 7.57
C PHE A 85 2.65 -5.40 8.85
N LEU A 86 1.46 -4.81 8.72
CA LEU A 86 0.64 -4.39 9.85
C LEU A 86 -0.55 -5.32 10.01
N PHE A 87 -0.58 -6.01 11.13
CA PHE A 87 -1.58 -7.00 11.46
C PHE A 87 -2.45 -6.55 12.63
N MET A 88 -3.69 -6.99 12.64
CA MET A 88 -4.65 -6.79 13.71
C MET A 88 -5.37 -8.09 14.04
N PRO A 89 -5.87 -8.27 15.28
CA PRO A 89 -6.80 -9.36 15.56
C PRO A 89 -8.11 -9.14 14.78
N ASP A 90 -8.77 -10.23 14.42
CA ASP A 90 -10.13 -10.13 13.89
C ASP A 90 -11.10 -10.00 15.08
N VAL A 91 -11.65 -8.81 15.25
CA VAL A 91 -12.57 -8.48 16.35
C VAL A 91 -13.99 -8.17 15.84
N GLY A 92 -14.33 -8.65 14.65
CA GLY A 92 -15.64 -8.49 14.04
C GLY A 92 -16.01 -7.02 13.84
N GLU A 93 -17.12 -6.56 14.40
CA GLU A 93 -17.57 -5.16 14.24
C GLU A 93 -16.57 -4.14 14.77
N GLY A 94 -15.71 -4.50 15.71
CA GLY A 94 -14.63 -3.66 16.23
C GLY A 94 -13.46 -3.44 15.26
N ASN A 95 -13.44 -4.13 14.11
CA ASN A 95 -12.35 -4.01 13.13
C ASN A 95 -12.17 -2.57 12.62
N VAL A 96 -13.22 -1.78 12.56
CA VAL A 96 -13.14 -0.36 12.16
C VAL A 96 -12.26 0.44 13.13
N ASN A 97 -12.42 0.25 14.43
CA ASN A 97 -11.63 0.94 15.46
C ASN A 97 -10.17 0.49 15.40
N ALA A 98 -9.92 -0.82 15.31
CA ALA A 98 -8.58 -1.36 15.21
C ALA A 98 -7.86 -0.88 13.92
N ALA A 99 -8.57 -0.81 12.79
CA ALA A 99 -8.04 -0.27 11.53
C ALA A 99 -7.73 1.23 11.65
N SER A 100 -8.57 2.01 12.37
CA SER A 100 -8.32 3.43 12.65
C SER A 100 -7.01 3.62 13.44
N ASP A 101 -6.80 2.85 14.51
CA ASP A 101 -5.57 2.89 15.30
C ASP A 101 -4.33 2.58 14.45
N ILE A 102 -4.41 1.55 13.59
CA ILE A 102 -3.32 1.19 12.68
C ILE A 102 -3.08 2.30 11.66
N GLY A 103 -4.14 2.96 11.17
CA GLY A 103 -4.01 4.12 10.28
C GLY A 103 -3.21 5.26 10.92
N MET A 104 -3.49 5.59 12.19
CA MET A 104 -2.75 6.59 12.96
C MET A 104 -1.29 6.17 13.19
N TYR A 105 -1.06 4.90 13.55
CA TYR A 105 0.28 4.33 13.65
C TYR A 105 1.03 4.45 12.32
N SER A 106 0.40 4.04 11.22
CA SER A 106 1.02 4.06 9.89
C SER A 106 1.45 5.46 9.47
N GLN A 107 0.60 6.47 9.70
CA GLN A 107 0.96 7.86 9.42
C GLN A 107 2.13 8.33 10.29
N THR A 108 2.13 7.98 11.57
CA THR A 108 3.24 8.31 12.49
C THR A 108 4.55 7.61 12.05
N PHE A 109 4.46 6.35 11.61
CA PHE A 109 5.61 5.61 11.09
C PHE A 109 6.18 6.28 9.83
N LEU A 110 5.32 6.68 8.88
CA LEU A 110 5.73 7.40 7.66
C LEU A 110 6.41 8.73 7.97
N LEU A 111 5.88 9.52 8.91
CA LEU A 111 6.48 10.76 9.38
C LEU A 111 7.87 10.49 10.01
N SER A 112 7.97 9.44 10.80
CA SER A 112 9.24 9.01 11.42
C SER A 112 10.27 8.57 10.38
N LEU A 113 9.87 7.88 9.32
CA LEU A 113 10.73 7.54 8.18
C LEU A 113 11.23 8.81 7.49
N THR A 114 10.33 9.72 7.16
CA THR A 114 10.65 10.99 6.48
C THR A 114 11.64 11.83 7.30
N ALA A 115 11.43 11.92 8.61
CA ALA A 115 12.34 12.65 9.51
C ALA A 115 13.78 12.07 9.54
N ARG A 116 13.96 10.85 9.06
CA ARG A 116 15.26 10.14 8.97
C ARG A 116 15.79 10.01 7.55
N GLY A 117 15.16 10.69 6.57
CA GLY A 117 15.55 10.66 5.17
C GLY A 117 15.09 9.41 4.40
N PHE A 118 14.24 8.57 4.99
CA PHE A 118 13.64 7.45 4.29
C PHE A 118 12.38 7.87 3.53
N GLY A 119 12.09 7.16 2.44
CA GLY A 119 10.77 7.15 1.79
C GLY A 119 9.97 5.93 2.23
N GLY A 120 8.65 6.05 2.21
CA GLY A 120 7.73 4.95 2.51
C GLY A 120 6.49 4.99 1.64
N ILE A 121 6.01 3.81 1.21
CA ILE A 121 4.81 3.65 0.39
C ILE A 121 3.83 2.73 1.13
N PRO A 122 2.67 3.24 1.59
CA PRO A 122 1.59 2.39 2.08
C PRO A 122 1.03 1.56 0.92
N MET A 123 0.96 0.24 1.11
CA MET A 123 0.63 -0.70 0.04
C MET A 123 -0.49 -1.65 0.45
N LEU A 124 -1.73 -1.30 0.06
CA LEU A 124 -2.86 -2.21 0.21
C LEU A 124 -2.72 -3.44 -0.70
N PHE A 125 -2.07 -3.27 -1.87
CA PHE A 125 -1.82 -4.36 -2.81
C PHE A 125 -1.14 -5.58 -2.16
N LEU A 126 -0.21 -5.37 -1.25
CA LEU A 126 0.49 -6.45 -0.56
C LEU A 126 -0.40 -7.24 0.41
N ALA A 127 -1.49 -6.64 0.89
CA ALA A 127 -2.46 -7.36 1.71
C ALA A 127 -3.27 -8.41 0.92
N MET A 128 -3.24 -8.34 -0.42
CA MET A 128 -3.82 -9.38 -1.28
C MET A 128 -3.07 -10.73 -1.20
N PHE A 129 -1.92 -10.76 -0.55
CA PHE A 129 -1.07 -11.96 -0.35
C PHE A 129 -0.91 -12.27 1.14
N ALA A 130 -1.96 -12.06 1.92
CA ALA A 130 -1.92 -12.21 3.39
C ALA A 130 -1.53 -13.62 3.84
N ASP A 131 -1.97 -14.66 3.11
CA ASP A 131 -1.58 -16.05 3.34
C ASP A 131 -0.08 -16.29 3.16
N VAL A 132 0.49 -15.78 2.05
CA VAL A 132 1.93 -15.89 1.76
C VAL A 132 2.76 -15.22 2.86
N VAL A 133 2.34 -14.03 3.29
CA VAL A 133 3.05 -13.27 4.34
C VAL A 133 2.99 -14.01 5.67
N ARG A 134 1.81 -14.53 6.06
CA ARG A 134 1.66 -15.31 7.30
C ARG A 134 2.52 -16.56 7.30
N GLU A 135 2.48 -17.33 6.23
CA GLU A 135 3.28 -18.56 6.10
C GLU A 135 4.78 -18.26 6.19
N GLU A 136 5.27 -17.26 5.46
CA GLU A 136 6.70 -16.93 5.43
C GLU A 136 7.19 -16.43 6.79
N LEU A 137 6.36 -15.69 7.53
CA LEU A 137 6.75 -15.07 8.80
C LEU A 137 6.29 -15.87 10.04
N GLY A 138 5.59 -17.00 9.87
CA GLY A 138 5.09 -17.80 10.98
C GLY A 138 4.06 -17.07 11.84
N ILE A 139 3.20 -16.24 11.23
CA ILE A 139 2.21 -15.43 11.94
C ILE A 139 0.92 -16.24 12.14
N SER A 140 0.31 -16.12 13.33
CA SER A 140 -0.96 -16.78 13.66
C SER A 140 -2.07 -16.41 12.64
N PRO A 141 -2.91 -17.39 12.25
CA PRO A 141 -4.08 -17.14 11.41
C PRO A 141 -5.14 -16.24 12.08
N ASP A 142 -5.08 -16.06 13.41
CA ASP A 142 -5.95 -15.15 14.16
C ASP A 142 -5.62 -13.67 13.89
N LEU A 143 -4.45 -13.40 13.32
CA LEU A 143 -4.06 -12.05 12.92
C LEU A 143 -4.34 -11.84 11.44
N LYS A 144 -4.99 -10.72 11.15
CA LYS A 144 -5.37 -10.28 9.80
C LYS A 144 -4.46 -9.18 9.30
N LEU A 145 -3.94 -9.33 8.09
CA LEU A 145 -3.10 -8.31 7.45
C LEU A 145 -3.96 -7.18 6.91
N LEU A 146 -3.76 -5.97 7.44
CA LEU A 146 -4.49 -4.80 6.97
C LEU A 146 -3.81 -4.16 5.74
N HIS A 147 -2.53 -3.87 5.83
CA HIS A 147 -1.69 -3.36 4.74
C HIS A 147 -0.21 -3.52 5.07
N ALA A 148 0.64 -3.16 4.11
CA ALA A 148 2.07 -3.07 4.33
C ALA A 148 2.59 -1.66 4.02
N ILE A 149 3.81 -1.36 4.49
CA ILE A 149 4.57 -0.16 4.12
C ILE A 149 5.91 -0.63 3.60
N ALA A 150 6.17 -0.48 2.30
CA ALA A 150 7.49 -0.67 1.73
C ALA A 150 8.33 0.60 1.96
N PHE A 151 9.59 0.46 2.37
CA PHE A 151 10.41 1.63 2.69
C PHE A 151 11.90 1.42 2.43
N GLY A 152 12.60 2.53 2.25
CA GLY A 152 14.03 2.58 1.98
C GLY A 152 14.48 3.99 1.64
N TYR A 153 15.70 4.18 1.18
CA TYR A 153 16.11 5.47 0.64
C TYR A 153 15.50 5.66 -0.75
N PRO A 154 14.77 6.77 -0.98
CA PRO A 154 14.12 7.00 -2.27
C PRO A 154 15.15 7.34 -3.34
N ASP A 155 14.95 6.79 -4.55
CA ASP A 155 15.66 7.24 -5.74
C ASP A 155 15.13 8.63 -6.13
N GLN A 156 15.93 9.66 -5.88
CA GLN A 156 15.56 11.05 -6.11
C GLN A 156 15.38 11.38 -7.61
N ASP A 157 16.00 10.61 -8.49
CA ASP A 157 15.96 10.84 -9.94
C ASP A 157 14.77 10.10 -10.61
N ALA A 158 14.13 9.20 -9.90
CA ALA A 158 12.96 8.50 -10.43
C ALA A 158 11.80 9.46 -10.70
N ALA A 159 11.27 9.47 -11.93
CA ALA A 159 10.21 10.38 -12.35
C ALA A 159 8.97 10.31 -11.44
N ILE A 160 8.60 9.12 -10.97
CA ILE A 160 7.47 8.93 -10.05
C ILE A 160 7.70 9.62 -8.70
N ASN A 161 8.94 9.73 -8.24
CA ASN A 161 9.27 10.41 -6.99
C ASN A 161 9.25 11.94 -7.12
N GLN A 162 9.17 12.49 -8.34
CA GLN A 162 8.90 13.91 -8.60
C GLN A 162 7.41 14.20 -8.65
N PHE A 163 6.57 13.19 -8.84
CA PHE A 163 5.12 13.34 -8.87
C PHE A 163 4.58 13.62 -7.46
N ARG A 164 3.67 14.60 -7.39
CA ARG A 164 2.90 14.92 -6.17
C ARG A 164 1.42 14.89 -6.51
N SER A 165 0.68 14.06 -5.81
CA SER A 165 -0.78 14.00 -5.96
C SER A 165 -1.44 15.23 -5.32
N ASN A 166 -2.48 15.73 -5.97
CA ASN A 166 -3.32 16.77 -5.42
C ASN A 166 -4.03 16.33 -4.13
N ARG A 167 -4.47 17.31 -3.36
CA ARG A 167 -5.34 17.12 -2.20
C ARG A 167 -6.54 18.05 -2.35
N ALA A 168 -7.69 17.62 -1.86
CA ALA A 168 -8.83 18.50 -1.69
C ALA A 168 -8.46 19.65 -0.75
N SER A 169 -9.02 20.83 -0.99
CA SER A 169 -8.79 22.00 -0.14
C SER A 169 -9.38 21.79 1.26
N VAL A 170 -8.97 22.62 2.21
CA VAL A 170 -9.54 22.59 3.57
C VAL A 170 -11.03 22.85 3.49
N ASP A 171 -11.46 23.83 2.71
CA ASP A 171 -12.88 24.23 2.57
C ASP A 171 -13.76 23.14 1.96
N GLU A 172 -13.17 22.19 1.17
CA GLU A 172 -13.88 21.03 0.65
C GLU A 172 -14.02 19.88 1.66
N THR A 173 -13.23 19.88 2.73
CA THR A 173 -13.11 18.74 3.65
C THR A 173 -13.41 19.07 5.09
N VAL A 174 -13.43 20.36 5.46
CA VAL A 174 -13.66 20.85 6.82
C VAL A 174 -14.78 21.87 6.82
N THR A 175 -15.73 21.71 7.72
CA THR A 175 -16.78 22.69 7.98
C THR A 175 -16.58 23.26 9.37
N PHE A 176 -16.53 24.58 9.49
CA PHE A 176 -16.47 25.28 10.77
C PHE A 176 -17.90 25.65 11.20
N TYR A 177 -18.25 25.37 12.46
CA TYR A 177 -19.48 25.77 13.09
C TYR A 177 -19.13 26.79 14.20
N GLU A 178 -19.74 27.98 14.13
CA GLU A 178 -19.56 29.05 15.09
C GLU A 178 -20.78 29.16 16.04
#